data_e833d045024ef3c402a30d9ccc01b20b
#
_entry.id   e833d045024ef3c402a30d9ccc01b20b
#
_cell.length_a   1.000
_cell.length_b   1.000
_cell.length_c   1.000
_cell.angle_alpha   90.00
_cell.angle_beta   90.00
_cell.angle_gamma   90.00
#
_symmetry.space_group_name_H-M   'P 1'
#
loop_
_entity.id
_entity.type
_entity.pdbx_description
1 polymer ?
#
loop_
_entity_poly.entity_id
_entity_poly.type
_entity_poly.pdbx_seq_one_letter_code
_entity_poly.pdbx_strand_id
1 'polypeptide(L)'
;KNTLEQNPSISVSYYPDWDFNSDFSFKKLTQQFKTANLHGFGLEEDSPEVAPAGFLLDYLEKTTNSSVPHVSSIRIYHDEDFLMMDDSSRRNLEITENLRDGSFQYSLMECVNHTKTAMGSRLLRNWLLFPLTNVTQINERLDQVQAFYENQSLLNDVRESLSPVLDIE
;
A
#
# COMPACT_ATOMS: atom_id res chain seq x y z
N LYS A 1 -4.60 21.42 -0.26
CA LYS A 1 -3.87 22.44 0.53
C LYS A 1 -4.55 22.71 1.88
N ASN A 2 -5.86 22.91 1.90
CA ASN A 2 -6.53 23.35 3.14
C ASN A 2 -6.67 22.32 4.25
N THR A 3 -6.69 21.02 3.95
CA THR A 3 -6.94 19.99 4.96
C THR A 3 -5.73 19.74 5.87
N LEU A 4 -4.52 19.80 5.32
CA LEU A 4 -3.29 19.64 6.11
C LEU A 4 -2.99 20.89 6.96
N GLU A 5 -3.24 22.08 6.42
CA GLU A 5 -3.01 23.36 7.10
C GLU A 5 -4.01 23.61 8.26
N GLN A 6 -5.15 22.93 8.26
CA GLN A 6 -6.16 23.04 9.33
C GLN A 6 -5.85 22.20 10.59
N ASN A 7 -4.87 21.29 10.50
CA ASN A 7 -4.50 20.47 11.65
C ASN A 7 -3.24 21.05 12.33
N PRO A 8 -3.37 21.66 13.52
CA PRO A 8 -2.26 22.35 14.19
C PRO A 8 -1.15 21.40 14.67
N SER A 9 -1.38 20.09 14.66
CA SER A 9 -0.37 19.09 15.01
C SER A 9 0.51 18.65 13.83
N ILE A 10 0.20 19.11 12.59
CA ILE A 10 0.96 18.76 11.40
C ILE A 10 1.83 19.95 11.00
N SER A 11 3.15 19.74 10.97
CA SER A 11 4.09 20.71 10.40
C SER A 11 4.23 20.47 8.91
N VAL A 12 3.84 21.43 8.08
CA VAL A 12 3.93 21.37 6.62
C VAL A 12 5.19 22.10 6.17
N SER A 13 6.09 21.37 5.49
CA SER A 13 7.28 21.91 4.86
C SER A 13 7.11 21.91 3.34
N TYR A 14 7.49 23.01 2.71
CA TYR A 14 7.45 23.17 1.25
C TYR A 14 8.85 23.05 0.68
N TYR A 15 8.99 22.28 -0.38
CA TYR A 15 10.21 22.16 -1.15
C TYR A 15 10.07 22.96 -2.45
N PRO A 16 11.15 23.57 -2.96
CA PRO A 16 11.11 24.28 -4.22
C PRO A 16 10.85 23.35 -5.41
N ASP A 17 10.19 23.86 -6.46
CA ASP A 17 9.82 23.06 -7.64
C ASP A 17 11.03 22.41 -8.36
N TRP A 18 12.23 23.02 -8.27
CA TRP A 18 13.43 22.46 -8.88
C TRP A 18 13.94 21.18 -8.19
N ASP A 19 13.51 20.87 -6.97
CA ASP A 19 13.83 19.60 -6.30
C ASP A 19 13.06 18.43 -6.93
N PHE A 20 12.00 18.70 -7.70
CA PHE A 20 11.20 17.73 -8.45
C PHE A 20 11.66 17.58 -9.90
N ASN A 21 12.97 17.41 -10.12
CA ASN A 21 13.55 17.25 -11.45
C ASN A 21 13.43 15.79 -11.92
N SER A 22 12.74 15.57 -13.06
CA SER A 22 12.52 14.23 -13.63
C SER A 22 13.83 13.52 -13.99
N ASP A 23 14.78 14.20 -14.61
CA ASP A 23 16.05 13.60 -15.02
C ASP A 23 16.89 13.15 -13.82
N PHE A 24 16.91 13.96 -12.76
CA PHE A 24 17.58 13.60 -11.51
C PHE A 24 16.89 12.40 -10.86
N SER A 25 15.56 12.47 -10.79
CA SER A 25 14.71 11.43 -10.19
C SER A 25 14.82 10.11 -10.94
N PHE A 26 14.82 10.14 -12.28
CA PHE A 26 15.01 8.95 -13.10
C PHE A 26 16.35 8.29 -12.85
N LYS A 27 17.44 9.09 -12.84
CA LYS A 27 18.79 8.57 -12.50
C LYS A 27 18.86 7.99 -11.10
N LYS A 28 18.22 8.65 -10.14
CA LYS A 28 18.18 8.19 -8.75
C LYS A 28 17.47 6.82 -8.63
N LEU A 29 16.31 6.66 -9.27
CA LEU A 29 15.54 5.42 -9.28
C LEU A 29 16.27 4.29 -10.01
N THR A 30 16.84 4.56 -11.20
CA THR A 30 17.59 3.56 -11.94
C THR A 30 18.85 3.09 -11.19
N GLN A 31 19.50 3.98 -10.47
CA GLN A 31 20.64 3.65 -9.61
C GLN A 31 20.18 2.78 -8.41
N GLN A 32 19.08 3.15 -7.75
CA GLN A 32 18.53 2.41 -6.62
C GLN A 32 18.16 0.97 -7.01
N PHE A 33 17.44 0.81 -8.12
CA PHE A 33 16.98 -0.50 -8.59
C PHE A 33 18.01 -1.24 -9.47
N LYS A 34 19.18 -0.64 -9.70
CA LYS A 34 20.29 -1.22 -10.51
C LYS A 34 19.82 -1.62 -11.92
N THR A 35 19.03 -0.78 -12.56
CA THR A 35 18.46 -0.99 -13.89
C THR A 35 18.94 0.09 -14.87
N ALA A 36 18.95 -0.22 -16.16
CA ALA A 36 19.26 0.77 -17.20
C ALA A 36 18.10 1.73 -17.48
N ASN A 37 16.87 1.27 -17.24
CA ASN A 37 15.63 2.04 -17.41
C ASN A 37 14.55 1.54 -16.44
N LEU A 38 13.40 2.21 -16.41
CA LEU A 38 12.29 1.87 -15.53
C LEU A 38 11.14 1.13 -16.24
N HIS A 39 11.29 0.75 -17.51
CA HIS A 39 10.25 0.08 -18.30
C HIS A 39 9.79 -1.24 -17.65
N GLY A 40 10.70 -1.98 -17.01
CA GLY A 40 10.36 -3.21 -16.28
C GLY A 40 9.41 -2.99 -15.09
N PHE A 41 9.28 -1.75 -14.64
CA PHE A 41 8.35 -1.33 -13.60
C PHE A 41 7.11 -0.61 -14.17
N GLY A 42 6.99 -0.51 -15.51
CA GLY A 42 5.90 0.18 -16.18
C GLY A 42 6.03 1.70 -16.23
N LEU A 43 7.22 2.26 -15.97
CA LEU A 43 7.50 3.70 -15.96
C LEU A 43 8.35 4.10 -17.17
N GLU A 44 7.94 5.17 -17.84
CA GLU A 44 8.76 5.89 -18.81
C GLU A 44 9.52 7.03 -18.11
N GLU A 45 10.53 7.58 -18.79
CA GLU A 45 11.36 8.66 -18.22
C GLU A 45 10.56 9.94 -17.92
N ASP A 46 9.55 10.22 -18.74
CA ASP A 46 8.66 11.37 -18.63
C ASP A 46 7.35 11.07 -17.85
N SER A 47 7.21 9.88 -17.28
CA SER A 47 6.05 9.54 -16.46
C SER A 47 5.93 10.49 -15.27
N PRO A 48 4.74 11.03 -14.98
CA PRO A 48 4.54 12.00 -13.91
C PRO A 48 4.88 11.47 -12.51
N GLU A 49 4.90 10.17 -12.35
CA GLU A 49 5.24 9.48 -11.09
C GLU A 49 6.75 9.45 -10.80
N VAL A 50 7.59 9.62 -11.83
CA VAL A 50 9.06 9.54 -11.71
C VAL A 50 9.62 10.64 -10.80
N ALA A 51 9.19 11.89 -11.03
CA ALA A 51 9.69 13.02 -10.26
C ALA A 51 9.38 12.89 -8.76
N PRO A 52 8.13 12.65 -8.31
CA PRO A 52 7.82 12.50 -6.89
C PRO A 52 8.45 11.24 -6.28
N ALA A 53 8.54 10.13 -7.02
CA ALA A 53 9.15 8.90 -6.51
C ALA A 53 10.65 9.08 -6.25
N GLY A 54 11.38 9.69 -7.19
CA GLY A 54 12.80 9.97 -7.02
C GLY A 54 13.08 10.99 -5.91
N PHE A 55 12.24 12.03 -5.81
CA PHE A 55 12.31 12.99 -4.71
C PHE A 55 12.09 12.30 -3.35
N LEU A 56 11.08 11.45 -3.23
CA LEU A 56 10.80 10.73 -1.99
C LEU A 56 11.98 9.81 -1.59
N LEU A 57 12.59 9.14 -2.54
CA LEU A 57 13.78 8.32 -2.29
C LEU A 57 14.95 9.17 -1.80
N ASP A 58 15.21 10.31 -2.43
CA ASP A 58 16.24 11.26 -2.01
C ASP A 58 15.97 11.85 -0.62
N TYR A 59 14.74 12.17 -0.33
CA TYR A 59 14.30 12.63 0.98
C TYR A 59 14.53 11.58 2.07
N LEU A 60 14.19 10.32 1.78
CA LEU A 60 14.43 9.21 2.70
C LEU A 60 15.92 9.05 3.01
N GLU A 61 16.79 9.04 1.99
CA GLU A 61 18.24 8.93 2.20
C GLU A 61 18.82 10.09 3.00
N LYS A 62 18.38 11.31 2.72
CA LYS A 62 18.80 12.51 3.46
C LYS A 62 18.35 12.48 4.91
N THR A 63 17.12 12.03 5.17
CA THR A 63 16.54 12.00 6.52
C THR A 63 17.14 10.90 7.37
N THR A 64 17.39 9.73 6.78
CA THR A 64 18.03 8.60 7.48
C THR A 64 19.56 8.70 7.51
N ASN A 65 20.12 9.62 6.75
CA ASN A 65 21.56 9.78 6.54
C ASN A 65 22.25 8.45 6.14
N SER A 66 21.54 7.61 5.41
CA SER A 66 21.98 6.28 4.97
C SER A 66 21.29 5.87 3.67
N SER A 67 21.91 4.98 2.91
CA SER A 67 21.24 4.33 1.79
C SER A 67 20.08 3.48 2.29
N VAL A 68 19.06 3.28 1.44
CA VAL A 68 17.83 2.52 1.74
C VAL A 68 17.75 1.23 0.89
N PRO A 69 18.69 0.26 1.07
CA PRO A 69 18.78 -0.92 0.21
C PRO A 69 17.57 -1.84 0.29
N HIS A 70 16.76 -1.71 1.34
CA HIS A 70 15.50 -2.44 1.50
C HIS A 70 14.41 -1.99 0.53
N VAL A 71 14.50 -0.78 -0.02
CA VAL A 71 13.64 -0.33 -1.12
C VAL A 71 14.15 -0.95 -2.42
N SER A 72 13.64 -2.13 -2.76
CA SER A 72 14.15 -2.97 -3.86
C SER A 72 13.28 -2.95 -5.11
N SER A 73 12.06 -2.40 -5.04
CA SER A 73 11.14 -2.33 -6.17
C SER A 73 10.20 -1.15 -6.06
N ILE A 74 9.62 -0.77 -7.20
CA ILE A 74 8.54 0.20 -7.30
C ILE A 74 7.36 -0.49 -8.00
N ARG A 75 6.15 -0.18 -7.58
CA ARG A 75 4.93 -0.69 -8.20
C ARG A 75 3.98 0.47 -8.49
N ILE A 76 3.47 0.49 -9.71
CA ILE A 76 2.43 1.45 -10.09
C ILE A 76 1.08 0.87 -9.69
N TYR A 77 0.25 1.71 -9.09
CA TYR A 77 -1.16 1.43 -8.89
C TYR A 77 -1.95 2.22 -9.91
N HIS A 78 -2.73 1.53 -10.72
CA HIS A 78 -3.67 2.16 -11.64
C HIS A 78 -5.02 2.28 -10.94
N ASP A 79 -5.58 3.47 -10.90
CA ASP A 79 -6.89 3.72 -10.26
C ASP A 79 -8.00 2.86 -10.87
N GLU A 80 -7.85 2.46 -12.14
CA GLU A 80 -8.80 1.61 -12.86
C GLU A 80 -8.88 0.18 -12.32
N ASP A 81 -7.83 -0.29 -11.63
CA ASP A 81 -7.78 -1.65 -11.07
C ASP A 81 -8.60 -1.78 -9.78
N PHE A 82 -8.97 -0.66 -9.16
CA PHE A 82 -9.62 -0.64 -7.87
C PHE A 82 -10.91 0.18 -7.87
N LEU A 83 -11.87 -0.25 -7.06
CA LEU A 83 -13.05 0.56 -6.77
C LEU A 83 -12.65 1.74 -5.90
N MET A 84 -12.68 2.93 -6.48
CA MET A 84 -12.40 4.16 -5.77
C MET A 84 -13.58 4.51 -4.85
N MET A 85 -13.30 4.57 -3.56
CA MET A 85 -14.25 5.01 -2.54
C MET A 85 -13.75 6.31 -1.94
N ASP A 86 -14.61 7.31 -1.83
CA ASP A 86 -14.30 8.52 -1.11
C ASP A 86 -14.23 8.29 0.43
N ASP A 87 -13.66 9.23 1.15
CA ASP A 87 -13.50 9.12 2.60
C ASP A 87 -14.85 9.05 3.34
N SER A 88 -15.89 9.71 2.81
CA SER A 88 -17.24 9.65 3.36
C SER A 88 -17.83 8.25 3.23
N SER A 89 -17.68 7.63 2.06
CA SER A 89 -18.13 6.26 1.81
C SER A 89 -17.40 5.24 2.68
N ARG A 90 -16.08 5.34 2.76
CA ARG A 90 -15.26 4.47 3.64
C ARG A 90 -15.69 4.56 5.09
N ARG A 91 -15.92 5.78 5.57
CA ARG A 91 -16.35 6.06 6.93
C ARG A 91 -17.77 5.56 7.19
N ASN A 92 -18.72 5.83 6.28
CA ASN A 92 -20.10 5.41 6.43
C ASN A 92 -20.30 3.90 6.37
N LEU A 93 -19.43 3.18 5.65
CA LEU A 93 -19.38 1.72 5.61
C LEU A 93 -18.67 1.09 6.82
N GLU A 94 -18.12 1.91 7.72
CA GLU A 94 -17.37 1.46 8.92
C GLU A 94 -16.34 0.38 8.60
N ILE A 95 -15.56 0.59 7.52
CA ILE A 95 -14.64 -0.44 7.01
C ILE A 95 -13.53 -0.72 8.02
N THR A 96 -12.88 0.31 8.53
CA THR A 96 -11.74 0.19 9.46
C THR A 96 -12.00 0.75 10.85
N GLU A 97 -13.00 1.61 10.97
CA GLU A 97 -13.34 2.34 12.19
C GLU A 97 -14.86 2.49 12.27
N ASN A 98 -15.44 2.42 13.47
CA ASN A 98 -16.85 2.64 13.65
C ASN A 98 -17.20 4.15 13.68
N LEU A 99 -18.45 4.49 13.39
CA LEU A 99 -18.93 5.88 13.39
C LEU A 99 -19.15 6.48 14.79
N ARG A 100 -19.28 5.63 15.81
CA ARG A 100 -19.66 6.05 17.14
C ARG A 100 -18.52 6.74 17.89
N ASP A 101 -17.32 6.16 17.87
CA ASP A 101 -16.18 6.63 18.62
C ASP A 101 -14.86 6.58 17.82
N GLY A 102 -14.91 6.17 16.56
CA GLY A 102 -13.74 6.04 15.68
C GLY A 102 -12.81 4.90 16.06
N SER A 103 -13.26 3.97 16.91
CA SER A 103 -12.44 2.82 17.28
C SER A 103 -12.52 1.70 16.23
N PHE A 104 -11.55 0.80 16.30
CA PHE A 104 -11.51 -0.42 15.48
C PHE A 104 -12.68 -1.38 15.79
N GLN A 105 -13.18 -1.37 17.03
CA GLN A 105 -14.28 -2.23 17.46
C GLN A 105 -15.54 -1.96 16.66
N TYR A 106 -16.27 -3.02 16.33
CA TYR A 106 -17.50 -3.01 15.52
C TYR A 106 -17.31 -2.56 14.06
N SER A 107 -16.08 -2.46 13.57
CA SER A 107 -15.81 -2.25 12.14
C SER A 107 -15.93 -3.54 11.33
N LEU A 108 -16.08 -3.42 10.00
CA LEU A 108 -16.02 -4.56 9.10
C LEU A 108 -14.68 -5.30 9.23
N MET A 109 -13.58 -4.56 9.35
CA MET A 109 -12.24 -5.12 9.51
C MET A 109 -12.13 -5.97 10.77
N GLU A 110 -12.71 -5.56 11.89
CA GLU A 110 -12.74 -6.38 13.11
C GLU A 110 -13.45 -7.72 12.87
N CYS A 111 -14.63 -7.68 12.23
CA CYS A 111 -15.43 -8.88 11.98
C CYS A 111 -14.70 -9.93 11.13
N VAL A 112 -13.94 -9.49 10.13
CA VAL A 112 -13.32 -10.41 9.14
C VAL A 112 -11.85 -10.70 9.42
N ASN A 113 -11.19 -9.97 10.33
CA ASN A 113 -9.77 -10.12 10.60
C ASN A 113 -9.47 -11.32 11.49
N HIS A 114 -9.33 -12.48 10.86
CA HIS A 114 -8.86 -13.71 11.48
C HIS A 114 -7.44 -14.07 11.04
N THR A 115 -6.67 -13.11 10.56
CA THR A 115 -5.28 -13.31 10.10
C THR A 115 -4.37 -13.75 11.24
N LYS A 116 -3.30 -14.49 10.93
CA LYS A 116 -2.34 -15.01 11.91
C LYS A 116 -1.05 -14.17 11.97
N THR A 117 -0.86 -13.26 11.02
CA THR A 117 0.35 -12.43 10.93
C THR A 117 -0.01 -10.95 10.80
N ALA A 118 0.86 -10.06 11.25
CA ALA A 118 0.71 -8.62 11.07
C ALA A 118 0.66 -8.23 9.58
N MET A 119 1.51 -8.84 8.76
CA MET A 119 1.52 -8.66 7.29
C MET A 119 0.17 -9.05 6.67
N GLY A 120 -0.41 -10.17 7.08
CA GLY A 120 -1.73 -10.61 6.61
C GLY A 120 -2.84 -9.63 7.00
N SER A 121 -2.79 -9.07 8.20
CA SER A 121 -3.75 -8.05 8.63
C SER A 121 -3.63 -6.76 7.81
N ARG A 122 -2.41 -6.31 7.50
CA ARG A 122 -2.19 -5.15 6.62
C ARG A 122 -2.70 -5.40 5.20
N LEU A 123 -2.44 -6.60 4.65
CA LEU A 123 -2.94 -6.98 3.33
C LEU A 123 -4.47 -7.03 3.30
N LEU A 124 -5.11 -7.62 4.29
CA LEU A 124 -6.57 -7.66 4.40
C LEU A 124 -7.16 -6.25 4.47
N ARG A 125 -6.56 -5.37 5.27
CA ARG A 125 -6.96 -3.96 5.35
C ARG A 125 -6.89 -3.27 3.99
N ASN A 126 -5.80 -3.49 3.24
CA ASN A 126 -5.67 -2.95 1.89
C ASN A 126 -6.74 -3.49 0.94
N TRP A 127 -7.07 -4.77 1.00
CA TRP A 127 -8.12 -5.36 0.16
C TRP A 127 -9.51 -4.80 0.44
N LEU A 128 -9.78 -4.44 1.69
CA LEU A 128 -11.05 -3.82 2.07
C LEU A 128 -11.12 -2.35 1.67
N LEU A 129 -10.00 -1.63 1.74
CA LEU A 129 -9.94 -0.20 1.37
C LEU A 129 -9.85 0.02 -0.14
N PHE A 130 -9.28 -0.94 -0.88
CA PHE A 130 -9.05 -0.91 -2.32
C PHE A 130 -9.58 -2.20 -2.96
N PRO A 131 -10.92 -2.39 -3.03
CA PRO A 131 -11.51 -3.56 -3.65
C PRO A 131 -11.18 -3.61 -5.14
N LEU A 132 -10.94 -4.80 -5.67
CA LEU A 132 -10.68 -5.00 -7.09
C LEU A 132 -11.94 -4.73 -7.92
N THR A 133 -11.74 -4.22 -9.14
CA THR A 133 -12.78 -4.08 -10.18
C THR A 133 -12.69 -5.19 -11.22
N ASN A 134 -11.54 -5.81 -11.40
CA ASN A 134 -11.32 -6.87 -12.37
C ASN A 134 -11.94 -8.19 -11.92
N VAL A 135 -12.97 -8.64 -12.66
CA VAL A 135 -13.75 -9.86 -12.34
C VAL A 135 -12.87 -11.12 -12.33
N THR A 136 -11.87 -11.22 -13.22
CA THR A 136 -10.97 -12.37 -13.27
C THR A 136 -10.16 -12.48 -11.98
N GLN A 137 -9.55 -11.39 -11.55
CA GLN A 137 -8.78 -11.34 -10.30
C GLN A 137 -9.65 -11.57 -9.06
N ILE A 138 -10.91 -11.09 -9.09
CA ILE A 138 -11.88 -11.37 -8.02
C ILE A 138 -12.15 -12.86 -7.93
N ASN A 139 -12.44 -13.51 -9.07
CA ASN A 139 -12.72 -14.95 -9.11
C ASN A 139 -11.51 -15.77 -8.66
N GLU A 140 -10.29 -15.42 -9.07
CA GLU A 140 -9.06 -16.08 -8.60
C GLU A 140 -8.93 -16.03 -7.07
N ARG A 141 -9.29 -14.91 -6.42
CA ARG A 141 -9.31 -14.83 -4.96
C ARG A 141 -10.43 -15.69 -4.34
N LEU A 142 -11.60 -15.69 -4.96
CA LEU A 142 -12.73 -16.51 -4.50
C LEU A 142 -12.41 -18.01 -4.61
N ASP A 143 -11.74 -18.45 -5.69
CA ASP A 143 -11.30 -19.83 -5.88
C ASP A 143 -10.33 -20.26 -4.77
N GLN A 144 -9.41 -19.38 -4.36
CA GLN A 144 -8.51 -19.64 -3.23
C GLN A 144 -9.29 -19.76 -1.91
N VAL A 145 -10.25 -18.89 -1.67
CA VAL A 145 -11.12 -18.96 -0.48
C VAL A 145 -11.91 -20.27 -0.47
N GLN A 146 -12.47 -20.66 -1.62
CA GLN A 146 -13.20 -21.91 -1.77
C GLN A 146 -12.33 -23.12 -1.47
N ALA A 147 -11.10 -23.17 -1.98
CA ALA A 147 -10.17 -24.26 -1.73
C ALA A 147 -9.89 -24.46 -0.22
N PHE A 148 -9.74 -23.38 0.54
CA PHE A 148 -9.59 -23.47 1.99
C PHE A 148 -10.90 -23.80 2.72
N TYR A 149 -12.03 -23.31 2.21
CA TYR A 149 -13.34 -23.62 2.78
C TYR A 149 -13.67 -25.11 2.66
N GLU A 150 -13.36 -25.72 1.52
CA GLU A 150 -13.59 -27.14 1.24
C GLU A 150 -12.57 -28.05 1.95
N ASN A 151 -11.39 -27.53 2.30
CA ASN A 151 -10.34 -28.30 2.98
C ASN A 151 -9.95 -27.68 4.32
N GLN A 152 -10.74 -27.94 5.35
CA GLN A 152 -10.52 -27.40 6.70
C GLN A 152 -9.22 -27.91 7.35
N SER A 153 -8.73 -29.10 6.98
CA SER A 153 -7.44 -29.59 7.47
C SER A 153 -6.30 -28.72 6.95
N LEU A 154 -6.28 -28.49 5.63
CA LEU A 154 -5.29 -27.61 5.00
C LEU A 154 -5.33 -26.19 5.59
N LEU A 155 -6.53 -25.63 5.82
CA LEU A 155 -6.68 -24.31 6.46
C LEU A 155 -6.02 -24.28 7.85
N ASN A 156 -6.23 -25.29 8.66
CA ASN A 156 -5.66 -25.37 10.01
C ASN A 156 -4.13 -25.53 9.97
N ASP A 157 -3.61 -26.42 9.10
CA ASP A 157 -2.16 -26.63 8.93
C ASP A 157 -1.45 -25.34 8.50
N VAL A 158 -2.04 -24.59 7.55
CA VAL A 158 -1.50 -23.30 7.11
C VAL A 158 -1.56 -22.26 8.24
N ARG A 159 -2.66 -22.20 9.00
CA ARG A 159 -2.80 -21.26 10.13
C ARG A 159 -1.81 -21.56 11.25
N GLU A 160 -1.55 -22.81 11.55
CA GLU A 160 -0.53 -23.23 12.52
C GLU A 160 0.88 -22.86 12.04
N SER A 161 1.18 -23.10 10.77
CA SER A 161 2.47 -22.74 10.15
C SER A 161 2.72 -21.23 10.12
N LEU A 162 1.67 -20.42 9.96
CA LEU A 162 1.76 -18.95 9.97
C LEU A 162 1.87 -18.35 11.38
N SER A 163 1.40 -19.07 12.41
CA SER A 163 1.34 -18.52 13.78
C SER A 163 2.71 -18.07 14.34
N PRO A 164 3.84 -18.77 14.11
CA PRO A 164 5.15 -18.33 14.58
C PRO A 164 5.84 -17.31 13.69
N VAL A 165 5.25 -16.93 12.53
CA VAL A 165 5.86 -16.02 11.60
C VAL A 165 5.80 -14.59 12.16
N LEU A 166 6.98 -14.02 12.39
CA LEU A 166 7.14 -12.64 12.83
C LEU A 166 6.92 -11.65 11.67
N ASP A 167 6.76 -10.39 12.02
CA ASP A 167 6.70 -9.30 11.05
C ASP A 167 8.07 -9.08 10.41
N ILE A 168 8.16 -9.31 9.09
CA ILE A 168 9.39 -9.20 8.29
C ILE A 168 9.31 -8.09 7.22
N GLU A 169 8.22 -7.32 7.18
CA GLU A 169 8.05 -6.14 6.32
C GLU A 169 8.77 -4.91 6.83
#